data_6d0cd8fd0d73cc4a7c85056ccd7ba5e7
#
_entry.id   6d0cd8fd0d73cc4a7c85056ccd7ba5e7
#
_cell.length_a   1.000
_cell.length_b   1.000
_cell.length_c   1.000
_cell.angle_alpha   90.00
_cell.angle_beta   90.00
_cell.angle_gamma   90.00
#
_symmetry.space_group_name_H-M   'P 1'
#
loop_
_entity.id
_entity.type
_entity.pdbx_description
1 polymer ?
#
loop_
_entity_poly.entity_id
_entity_poly.type
_entity_poly.pdbx_seq_one_letter_code
_entity_poly.pdbx_strand_id
1 'polypeptide(L)'
;MHRLLEFIKRIYVVLLFLLLEGVAIWQYATSTPYTEAKILSRTTAVGGYFSTKVTNIDHFFKLSGENALLTRRIAELEQTLEREREMLADYTEAAWKQKMQEADDELHYIYYPARVASMTISHLHNYIVLDKGERDGIKKNMGVITPDKNLVGYIISCSERYSVAMPVINTEFTMGGCLSMTNYTCSLRWNGNSPSHVDVVDISTYAQPEEGMPIEAWSERLPKGVIVGHIETFEHNAAKTAYSARLRLAVDMSALDNVLIVENTHYGEIETLMGNIESQTSNSNKSL
;
A
#
# COMPACT_ATOMS: atom_id res chain seq x y z
N MET A 1 -7.33 -63.20 18.79
CA MET A 1 -5.91 -63.40 19.19
C MET A 1 -5.11 -64.24 18.20
N HIS A 2 -5.62 -65.32 17.56
CA HIS A 2 -4.86 -66.16 16.61
C HIS A 2 -4.30 -65.39 15.39
N ARG A 3 -5.05 -64.46 14.78
CA ARG A 3 -4.60 -63.67 13.60
C ARG A 3 -3.42 -62.77 13.90
N LEU A 4 -3.33 -62.22 15.10
CA LEU A 4 -2.22 -61.39 15.53
C LEU A 4 -0.93 -62.20 15.73
N LEU A 5 -1.04 -63.42 16.24
CA LEU A 5 0.05 -64.34 16.40
C LEU A 5 0.64 -64.87 15.05
N GLU A 6 -0.26 -65.10 14.07
CA GLU A 6 0.19 -65.49 12.71
C GLU A 6 0.85 -64.31 11.97
N PHE A 7 0.35 -63.12 12.15
CA PHE A 7 0.98 -61.90 11.58
C PHE A 7 2.37 -61.66 12.18
N ILE A 8 2.52 -61.80 13.49
CA ILE A 8 3.80 -61.70 14.17
C ILE A 8 4.78 -62.82 13.71
N LYS A 9 4.31 -64.06 13.55
CA LYS A 9 5.15 -65.17 13.02
C LYS A 9 5.57 -64.96 11.59
N ARG A 10 4.85 -64.19 10.78
CA ARG A 10 5.21 -63.92 9.38
C ARG A 10 6.23 -62.76 9.25
N ILE A 11 6.19 -61.83 10.19
CA ILE A 11 7.03 -60.63 10.15
C ILE A 11 8.26 -60.70 11.11
N TYR A 12 8.26 -61.66 12.05
CA TYR A 12 9.30 -61.70 13.07
C TYR A 12 10.72 -61.77 12.47
N VAL A 13 10.90 -62.47 11.33
CA VAL A 13 12.17 -62.59 10.65
C VAL A 13 12.65 -61.24 10.12
N VAL A 14 11.75 -60.46 9.54
CA VAL A 14 12.04 -59.10 9.04
C VAL A 14 12.31 -58.18 10.20
N LEU A 15 11.53 -58.26 11.27
CA LEU A 15 11.72 -57.46 12.47
C LEU A 15 13.03 -57.79 13.20
N LEU A 16 13.37 -59.07 13.28
CA LEU A 16 14.63 -59.53 13.84
C LEU A 16 15.84 -59.07 12.99
N PHE A 17 15.70 -59.13 11.65
CA PHE A 17 16.72 -58.63 10.74
C PHE A 17 16.94 -57.09 10.93
N LEU A 18 15.89 -56.29 10.93
CA LEU A 18 15.97 -54.88 11.17
C LEU A 18 16.56 -54.51 12.55
N LEU A 19 16.23 -55.31 13.57
CA LEU A 19 16.80 -55.13 14.91
C LEU A 19 18.30 -55.43 14.94
N LEU A 20 18.73 -56.53 14.31
CA LEU A 20 20.14 -56.92 14.21
C LEU A 20 20.91 -55.87 13.38
N GLU A 21 20.34 -55.41 12.28
CA GLU A 21 20.96 -54.37 11.43
C GLU A 21 21.08 -53.06 12.19
N GLY A 22 20.04 -52.66 12.95
CA GLY A 22 20.05 -51.47 13.81
C GLY A 22 21.14 -51.55 14.88
N VAL A 23 21.31 -52.71 15.54
CA VAL A 23 22.37 -52.96 16.52
C VAL A 23 23.78 -52.94 15.87
N ALA A 24 23.92 -53.55 14.68
CA ALA A 24 25.16 -53.52 13.93
C ALA A 24 25.55 -52.09 13.50
N ILE A 25 24.61 -51.30 13.03
CA ILE A 25 24.83 -49.89 12.68
C ILE A 25 25.20 -49.09 13.93
N TRP A 26 24.52 -49.30 15.04
CA TRP A 26 24.79 -48.63 16.31
C TRP A 26 26.20 -48.98 16.81
N GLN A 27 26.59 -50.27 16.79
CA GLN A 27 27.91 -50.73 17.20
C GLN A 27 29.01 -50.22 16.27
N TYR A 28 28.74 -50.15 14.95
CA TYR A 28 29.65 -49.54 13.98
C TYR A 28 29.83 -48.04 14.20
N ALA A 29 28.74 -47.34 14.48
CA ALA A 29 28.73 -45.89 14.74
C ALA A 29 29.52 -45.52 16.02
N THR A 30 29.52 -46.41 17.05
CA THR A 30 30.15 -46.15 18.35
C THR A 30 31.56 -46.76 18.48
N SER A 31 32.01 -47.60 17.52
CA SER A 31 33.27 -48.37 17.65
C SER A 31 34.53 -47.64 17.17
N THR A 32 34.42 -46.49 16.51
CA THR A 32 35.60 -45.77 16.02
C THR A 32 35.49 -44.25 16.26
N PRO A 33 36.47 -43.60 16.93
CA PRO A 33 36.49 -42.16 17.18
C PRO A 33 36.39 -41.30 15.91
N TYR A 34 36.82 -41.83 14.77
CA TYR A 34 36.78 -41.20 13.46
C TYR A 34 35.35 -41.11 12.87
N THR A 35 34.52 -42.15 13.12
CA THR A 35 33.14 -42.19 12.66
C THR A 35 32.22 -41.28 13.50
N GLU A 36 32.43 -41.16 14.81
CA GLU A 36 31.71 -40.24 15.66
C GLU A 36 31.91 -38.78 15.21
N ALA A 37 33.15 -38.35 14.95
CA ALA A 37 33.46 -37.01 14.50
C ALA A 37 32.83 -36.68 13.14
N LYS A 38 32.75 -37.65 12.23
CA LYS A 38 32.17 -37.46 10.88
C LYS A 38 30.65 -37.48 10.86
N ILE A 39 30.03 -38.25 11.73
CA ILE A 39 28.58 -38.27 11.91
C ILE A 39 28.11 -36.98 12.62
N LEU A 40 28.82 -36.56 13.67
CA LEU A 40 28.54 -35.33 14.41
C LEU A 40 28.65 -34.09 13.51
N SER A 41 29.69 -34.03 12.65
CA SER A 41 29.85 -32.89 11.72
C SER A 41 28.77 -32.80 10.64
N ARG A 42 28.23 -33.92 10.18
CA ARG A 42 27.14 -33.94 9.19
C ARG A 42 25.80 -33.67 9.81
N THR A 43 25.52 -34.15 11.03
CA THR A 43 24.27 -33.82 11.76
C THR A 43 24.25 -32.36 12.18
N THR A 44 25.36 -31.75 12.56
CA THR A 44 25.45 -30.31 12.88
C THR A 44 25.23 -29.44 11.64
N ALA A 45 25.75 -29.86 10.47
CA ALA A 45 25.54 -29.13 9.22
C ALA A 45 24.08 -29.16 8.76
N VAL A 46 23.41 -30.29 8.89
CA VAL A 46 21.96 -30.43 8.55
C VAL A 46 21.10 -29.72 9.58
N GLY A 47 21.39 -29.83 10.87
CA GLY A 47 20.69 -29.10 11.94
C GLY A 47 20.86 -27.60 11.82
N GLY A 48 22.05 -27.10 11.47
CA GLY A 48 22.33 -25.70 11.23
C GLY A 48 21.53 -25.12 10.02
N TYR A 49 21.46 -25.91 8.94
CA TYR A 49 20.68 -25.48 7.74
C TYR A 49 19.18 -25.34 8.03
N PHE A 50 18.59 -26.28 8.75
CA PHE A 50 17.17 -26.20 9.14
C PHE A 50 16.93 -25.09 10.18
N SER A 51 17.80 -24.92 11.15
CA SER A 51 17.74 -23.86 12.15
C SER A 51 17.78 -22.48 11.49
N THR A 52 18.68 -22.25 10.54
CA THR A 52 18.79 -20.97 9.82
C THR A 52 17.56 -20.67 8.97
N LYS A 53 16.94 -21.69 8.36
CA LYS A 53 15.70 -21.51 7.58
C LYS A 53 14.50 -21.19 8.47
N VAL A 54 14.36 -21.85 9.60
CA VAL A 54 13.28 -21.58 10.57
C VAL A 54 13.43 -20.20 11.19
N THR A 55 14.65 -19.79 11.56
CA THR A 55 14.93 -18.47 12.12
C THR A 55 14.62 -17.34 11.12
N ASN A 56 14.92 -17.55 9.84
CA ASN A 56 14.61 -16.56 8.79
C ASN A 56 13.09 -16.41 8.56
N ILE A 57 12.34 -17.49 8.66
CA ILE A 57 10.86 -17.46 8.53
C ILE A 57 10.26 -16.73 9.73
N ASP A 58 10.71 -17.02 10.93
CA ASP A 58 10.24 -16.37 12.16
C ASP A 58 10.57 -14.85 12.15
N HIS A 59 11.79 -14.52 11.69
CA HIS A 59 12.21 -13.12 11.52
C HIS A 59 11.36 -12.39 10.46
N PHE A 60 10.99 -13.06 9.36
CA PHE A 60 10.13 -12.48 8.32
C PHE A 60 8.72 -12.19 8.86
N PHE A 61 8.11 -13.12 9.58
CA PHE A 61 6.80 -12.89 10.19
C PHE A 61 6.83 -11.83 11.28
N LYS A 62 7.90 -11.77 12.08
CA LYS A 62 8.09 -10.73 13.07
C LYS A 62 8.25 -9.35 12.43
N LEU A 63 9.04 -9.24 11.36
CA LEU A 63 9.24 -8.01 10.61
C LEU A 63 7.93 -7.51 9.97
N SER A 64 7.13 -8.44 9.40
CA SER A 64 5.81 -8.13 8.86
C SER A 64 4.83 -7.64 9.94
N GLY A 65 4.88 -8.22 11.15
CA GLY A 65 4.11 -7.77 12.30
C GLY A 65 4.54 -6.39 12.80
N GLU A 66 5.86 -6.15 12.88
CA GLU A 66 6.42 -4.85 13.25
C GLU A 66 6.05 -3.76 12.23
N ASN A 67 6.12 -4.08 10.93
CA ASN A 67 5.73 -3.15 9.86
C ASN A 67 4.24 -2.78 9.95
N ALA A 68 3.36 -3.74 10.19
CA ALA A 68 1.93 -3.47 10.39
C ALA A 68 1.68 -2.60 11.64
N LEU A 69 2.43 -2.83 12.73
CA LEU A 69 2.34 -2.02 13.93
C LEU A 69 2.83 -0.59 13.69
N LEU A 70 3.95 -0.42 12.98
CA LEU A 70 4.48 0.88 12.62
C LEU A 70 3.52 1.65 11.70
N THR A 71 2.94 1.00 10.70
CA THR A 71 1.94 1.61 9.81
C THR A 71 0.72 2.09 10.60
N ARG A 72 0.26 1.29 11.57
CA ARG A 72 -0.81 1.70 12.49
C ARG A 72 -0.42 2.91 13.34
N ARG A 73 0.81 2.94 13.85
CA ARG A 73 1.32 4.06 14.64
C ARG A 73 1.44 5.34 13.81
N ILE A 74 1.87 5.21 12.55
CA ILE A 74 1.91 6.34 11.60
C ILE A 74 0.49 6.87 11.37
N ALA A 75 -0.52 6.00 11.17
CA ALA A 75 -1.91 6.43 11.02
C ALA A 75 -2.40 7.23 12.23
N GLU A 76 -2.11 6.78 13.45
CA GLU A 76 -2.46 7.48 14.69
C GLU A 76 -1.75 8.85 14.79
N LEU A 77 -0.46 8.91 14.43
CA LEU A 77 0.31 10.16 14.46
C LEU A 77 -0.17 11.14 13.39
N GLU A 78 -0.46 10.69 12.17
CA GLU A 78 -0.98 11.54 11.11
C GLU A 78 -2.35 12.13 11.48
N GLN A 79 -3.20 11.33 12.08
CA GLN A 79 -4.49 11.80 12.59
C GLN A 79 -4.32 12.86 13.69
N THR A 80 -3.34 12.69 14.57
CA THR A 80 -3.03 13.67 15.61
C THR A 80 -2.45 14.96 15.03
N LEU A 81 -1.52 14.85 14.07
CA LEU A 81 -0.93 15.99 13.39
C LEU A 81 -1.96 16.81 12.59
N GLU A 82 -2.90 16.13 11.94
CA GLU A 82 -3.95 16.83 11.20
C GLU A 82 -4.86 17.62 12.14
N ARG A 83 -5.24 17.02 13.27
CA ARG A 83 -5.97 17.74 14.33
C ARG A 83 -5.20 18.97 14.86
N GLU A 84 -3.91 18.84 15.10
CA GLU A 84 -3.08 19.98 15.55
C GLU A 84 -2.95 21.07 14.48
N ARG A 85 -2.83 20.68 13.20
CA ARG A 85 -2.80 21.63 12.09
C ARG A 85 -4.13 22.38 11.92
N GLU A 86 -5.25 21.69 12.06
CA GLU A 86 -6.58 22.30 12.02
C GLU A 86 -6.74 23.28 13.18
N MET A 87 -6.38 22.88 14.40
CA MET A 87 -6.42 23.80 15.56
C MET A 87 -5.51 25.02 15.35
N LEU A 88 -4.32 24.87 14.79
CA LEU A 88 -3.42 25.99 14.48
C LEU A 88 -3.97 26.88 13.35
N ALA A 89 -4.57 26.30 12.33
CA ALA A 89 -5.24 27.06 11.27
C ALA A 89 -6.40 27.87 11.83
N ASP A 90 -7.21 27.27 12.69
CA ASP A 90 -8.31 27.94 13.39
C ASP A 90 -7.81 29.05 14.35
N TYR A 91 -6.70 28.84 15.05
CA TYR A 91 -6.09 29.90 15.87
C TYR A 91 -5.64 31.10 15.04
N THR A 92 -5.13 30.86 13.83
CA THR A 92 -4.69 31.92 12.90
C THR A 92 -5.90 32.64 12.27
N GLU A 93 -6.97 31.92 12.04
CA GLU A 93 -8.25 32.43 11.51
C GLU A 93 -9.17 32.94 12.63
N ALA A 94 -9.12 32.38 13.85
CA ALA A 94 -9.91 32.76 15.02
C ALA A 94 -9.44 34.05 15.68
N ALA A 95 -8.25 34.54 15.41
CA ALA A 95 -7.94 35.97 15.62
C ALA A 95 -8.91 36.86 14.83
N TRP A 96 -9.53 36.31 13.79
CA TRP A 96 -10.60 36.93 12.99
C TRP A 96 -12.01 36.46 13.36
N LYS A 97 -12.15 35.24 13.88
CA LYS A 97 -13.46 34.62 14.13
C LYS A 97 -13.75 34.35 15.61
N GLN A 98 -13.19 35.17 16.53
CA GLN A 98 -13.44 35.05 17.97
C GLN A 98 -14.94 35.11 18.37
N LYS A 99 -15.86 34.93 17.45
CA LYS A 99 -17.31 35.03 17.69
C LYS A 99 -18.20 34.05 16.96
N MET A 100 -17.70 33.06 16.31
CA MET A 100 -18.61 32.09 15.69
C MET A 100 -18.30 30.67 16.16
N GLN A 101 -19.08 30.33 17.15
CA GLN A 101 -19.66 29.02 17.44
C GLN A 101 -18.70 27.84 17.56
N GLU A 102 -18.78 27.23 18.73
CA GLU A 102 -18.51 25.83 19.07
C GLU A 102 -18.19 24.98 17.83
N ALA A 103 -16.89 24.89 17.53
CA ALA A 103 -16.43 24.04 16.46
C ALA A 103 -16.77 22.60 16.83
N ASP A 104 -17.58 21.97 16.04
CA ASP A 104 -17.69 20.54 16.00
C ASP A 104 -16.26 19.95 15.87
N ASP A 105 -15.87 19.19 16.86
CA ASP A 105 -14.53 18.59 16.99
C ASP A 105 -14.34 17.42 16.00
N GLU A 106 -14.93 17.52 14.81
CA GLU A 106 -14.88 16.51 13.78
C GLU A 106 -13.58 16.64 12.96
N LEU A 107 -12.79 15.59 13.01
CA LEU A 107 -11.62 15.47 12.14
C LEU A 107 -12.01 15.41 10.68
N HIS A 108 -11.43 16.26 9.82
CA HIS A 108 -11.67 16.26 8.38
C HIS A 108 -11.18 14.97 7.71
N TYR A 109 -10.14 14.31 8.24
CA TYR A 109 -9.56 13.11 7.68
C TYR A 109 -9.39 12.00 8.70
N ILE A 110 -9.81 10.79 8.33
CA ILE A 110 -9.63 9.57 9.12
C ILE A 110 -8.74 8.61 8.31
N TYR A 111 -7.76 7.99 8.98
CA TYR A 111 -6.78 7.11 8.36
C TYR A 111 -6.98 5.67 8.81
N TYR A 112 -7.14 4.76 7.83
CA TYR A 112 -7.30 3.33 8.07
C TYR A 112 -6.08 2.59 7.54
N PRO A 113 -5.25 1.97 8.40
CA PRO A 113 -4.12 1.17 7.94
C PRO A 113 -4.62 -0.11 7.27
N ALA A 114 -4.07 -0.43 6.11
CA ALA A 114 -4.42 -1.60 5.33
C ALA A 114 -3.17 -2.24 4.71
N ARG A 115 -3.26 -3.54 4.38
CA ARG A 115 -2.25 -4.27 3.63
C ARG A 115 -2.70 -4.52 2.21
N VAL A 116 -1.73 -4.57 1.32
CA VAL A 116 -1.93 -5.04 -0.05
C VAL A 116 -2.06 -6.56 -0.03
N ALA A 117 -3.25 -7.07 -0.33
CA ALA A 117 -3.51 -8.50 -0.45
C ALA A 117 -3.10 -9.03 -1.83
N SER A 118 -3.29 -8.22 -2.88
CA SER A 118 -2.91 -8.53 -4.27
C SER A 118 -2.85 -7.25 -5.08
N MET A 119 -2.01 -7.22 -6.12
CA MET A 119 -1.92 -6.10 -7.03
C MET A 119 -1.47 -6.52 -8.42
N THR A 120 -1.79 -5.69 -9.41
CA THR A 120 -1.26 -5.77 -10.78
C THR A 120 -0.54 -4.48 -11.12
N ILE A 121 0.58 -4.56 -11.87
CA ILE A 121 1.40 -3.39 -12.25
C ILE A 121 1.78 -3.37 -13.73
N SER A 122 1.47 -4.45 -14.47
CA SER A 122 1.92 -4.66 -15.85
C SER A 122 0.79 -4.60 -16.88
N HIS A 123 -0.41 -4.21 -16.48
CA HIS A 123 -1.57 -4.09 -17.34
C HIS A 123 -1.93 -2.63 -17.59
N LEU A 124 -2.74 -2.36 -18.61
CA LEU A 124 -3.30 -1.01 -18.82
C LEU A 124 -4.29 -0.65 -17.72
N HIS A 125 -5.04 -1.62 -17.21
CA HIS A 125 -5.97 -1.49 -16.10
C HIS A 125 -5.42 -2.24 -14.89
N ASN A 126 -4.64 -1.56 -14.07
CA ASN A 126 -4.09 -2.11 -12.85
C ASN A 126 -5.04 -1.90 -11.67
N TYR A 127 -4.99 -2.83 -10.70
CA TYR A 127 -5.79 -2.79 -9.47
C TYR A 127 -4.96 -3.23 -8.29
N ILE A 128 -5.31 -2.71 -7.12
CA ILE A 128 -4.76 -3.10 -5.83
C ILE A 128 -5.92 -3.58 -4.97
N VAL A 129 -5.81 -4.80 -4.44
CA VAL A 129 -6.74 -5.36 -3.46
C VAL A 129 -6.17 -5.15 -2.07
N LEU A 130 -6.96 -4.54 -1.19
CA LEU A 130 -6.60 -4.26 0.20
C LEU A 130 -7.39 -5.16 1.15
N ASP A 131 -6.77 -5.54 2.28
CA ASP A 131 -7.34 -6.41 3.33
C ASP A 131 -8.32 -5.69 4.26
N LYS A 132 -8.90 -4.58 3.80
CA LYS A 132 -9.90 -3.77 4.50
C LYS A 132 -11.11 -3.56 3.61
N GLY A 133 -12.32 -3.66 4.19
CA GLY A 133 -13.58 -3.56 3.48
C GLY A 133 -14.64 -2.77 4.24
N GLU A 134 -15.90 -2.95 3.84
CA GLU A 134 -17.05 -2.23 4.43
C GLU A 134 -17.17 -2.45 5.95
N ARG A 135 -16.80 -3.63 6.46
CA ARG A 135 -16.77 -3.92 7.92
C ARG A 135 -15.77 -3.05 8.68
N ASP A 136 -14.73 -2.61 8.02
CA ASP A 136 -13.70 -1.75 8.59
C ASP A 136 -14.02 -0.27 8.38
N GLY A 137 -15.17 0.05 7.78
CA GLY A 137 -15.60 1.43 7.49
C GLY A 137 -15.14 1.94 6.12
N ILE A 138 -14.53 1.10 5.28
CA ILE A 138 -14.01 1.53 3.97
C ILE A 138 -15.16 1.73 2.98
N LYS A 139 -15.10 2.84 2.26
CA LYS A 139 -16.09 3.26 1.27
C LYS A 139 -15.42 3.57 -0.07
N LYS A 140 -16.21 3.56 -1.11
CA LYS A 140 -15.79 4.04 -2.43
C LYS A 140 -15.38 5.52 -2.35
N ASN A 141 -14.44 5.91 -3.21
CA ASN A 141 -13.87 7.26 -3.31
C ASN A 141 -12.88 7.66 -2.18
N MET A 142 -12.62 6.82 -1.19
CA MET A 142 -11.55 7.06 -0.23
C MET A 142 -10.19 7.06 -0.93
N GLY A 143 -9.29 7.95 -0.51
CA GLY A 143 -7.93 8.01 -1.01
C GLY A 143 -7.07 6.85 -0.49
N VAL A 144 -6.00 6.52 -1.21
CA VAL A 144 -5.00 5.54 -0.77
C VAL A 144 -3.62 6.15 -0.93
N ILE A 145 -2.87 6.18 0.15
CA ILE A 145 -1.52 6.76 0.22
C ILE A 145 -0.55 5.81 0.93
N THR A 146 0.73 6.05 0.78
CA THR A 146 1.74 5.40 1.63
C THR A 146 1.81 6.07 3.01
N PRO A 147 2.43 5.42 4.02
CA PRO A 147 2.72 6.05 5.31
C PRO A 147 3.55 7.36 5.19
N ASP A 148 4.34 7.49 4.13
CA ASP A 148 5.14 8.69 3.84
C ASP A 148 4.37 9.77 3.06
N LYS A 149 3.02 9.69 3.02
CA LYS A 149 2.13 10.62 2.29
C LYS A 149 2.37 10.67 0.78
N ASN A 150 2.73 9.56 0.16
CA ASN A 150 2.83 9.50 -1.29
C ASN A 150 1.55 8.87 -1.88
N LEU A 151 1.08 9.40 -3.01
CA LEU A 151 -0.13 8.94 -3.66
C LEU A 151 0.01 7.51 -4.19
N VAL A 152 -0.93 6.65 -3.82
CA VAL A 152 -1.09 5.31 -4.41
C VAL A 152 -2.28 5.29 -5.38
N GLY A 153 -3.44 5.83 -4.97
CA GLY A 153 -4.66 5.81 -5.77
C GLY A 153 -5.91 6.16 -4.96
N TYR A 154 -7.05 5.58 -5.33
CA TYR A 154 -8.31 5.71 -4.58
C TYR A 154 -9.17 4.46 -4.72
N ILE A 155 -10.08 4.25 -3.75
CA ILE A 155 -10.98 3.09 -3.70
C ILE A 155 -12.09 3.22 -4.74
N ILE A 156 -12.25 2.17 -5.58
CA ILE A 156 -13.30 2.10 -6.60
C ILE A 156 -14.42 1.13 -6.27
N SER A 157 -14.14 0.12 -5.42
CA SER A 157 -15.13 -0.88 -5.03
C SER A 157 -14.78 -1.46 -3.67
N CYS A 158 -15.80 -1.81 -2.90
CA CYS A 158 -15.66 -2.47 -1.62
C CYS A 158 -16.51 -3.74 -1.57
N SER A 159 -16.03 -4.71 -0.84
CA SER A 159 -16.77 -5.87 -0.36
C SER A 159 -16.72 -5.87 1.17
N GLU A 160 -17.37 -6.85 1.78
CA GLU A 160 -17.45 -6.96 3.22
C GLU A 160 -16.08 -6.91 3.95
N ARG A 161 -15.03 -7.56 3.35
CA ARG A 161 -13.70 -7.72 3.96
C ARG A 161 -12.55 -7.12 3.16
N TYR A 162 -12.78 -6.80 1.91
CA TYR A 162 -11.74 -6.33 0.99
C TYR A 162 -12.22 -5.10 0.25
N SER A 163 -11.29 -4.28 -0.18
CA SER A 163 -11.55 -3.19 -1.11
C SER A 163 -10.60 -3.26 -2.30
N VAL A 164 -11.03 -2.66 -3.40
CA VAL A 164 -10.24 -2.54 -4.63
C VAL A 164 -9.92 -1.08 -4.85
N ALA A 165 -8.65 -0.77 -4.93
CA ALA A 165 -8.16 0.55 -5.29
C ALA A 165 -7.71 0.59 -6.76
N MET A 166 -7.98 1.70 -7.43
CA MET A 166 -7.40 2.08 -8.71
C MET A 166 -6.10 2.85 -8.44
N PRO A 167 -4.94 2.29 -8.77
CA PRO A 167 -3.67 2.98 -8.58
C PRO A 167 -3.47 4.07 -9.63
N VAL A 168 -2.55 5.00 -9.35
CA VAL A 168 -2.15 6.05 -10.29
C VAL A 168 -1.59 5.50 -11.62
N ILE A 169 -1.08 4.27 -11.61
CA ILE A 169 -0.64 3.51 -12.80
C ILE A 169 -1.79 2.73 -13.45
N ASN A 170 -2.88 3.39 -13.74
CA ASN A 170 -4.02 2.85 -14.48
C ASN A 170 -4.45 3.89 -15.53
N THR A 171 -4.74 3.46 -16.77
CA THR A 171 -5.08 4.36 -17.87
C THR A 171 -6.43 5.07 -17.68
N GLU A 172 -7.29 4.55 -16.82
CA GLU A 172 -8.55 5.18 -16.44
C GLU A 172 -8.42 6.11 -15.22
N PHE A 173 -7.23 6.12 -14.58
CA PHE A 173 -6.98 6.99 -13.44
C PHE A 173 -6.97 8.45 -13.87
N THR A 174 -7.79 9.25 -13.22
CA THR A 174 -7.83 10.69 -13.41
C THR A 174 -7.83 11.39 -12.05
N MET A 175 -6.93 12.32 -11.87
CA MET A 175 -6.86 13.16 -10.67
C MET A 175 -6.16 14.48 -11.02
N GLY A 176 -6.55 15.53 -10.36
CA GLY A 176 -5.81 16.79 -10.40
C GLY A 176 -4.46 16.67 -9.70
N GLY A 177 -3.51 17.43 -10.18
CA GLY A 177 -2.25 17.68 -9.49
C GLY A 177 -2.05 19.18 -9.26
N CYS A 178 -1.15 19.52 -8.37
CA CYS A 178 -0.75 20.88 -8.09
C CYS A 178 0.77 20.96 -7.97
N LEU A 179 1.38 21.92 -8.62
CA LEU A 179 2.79 22.20 -8.43
C LEU A 179 2.99 22.77 -7.02
N SER A 180 3.75 22.07 -6.20
CA SER A 180 4.11 22.51 -4.86
C SER A 180 4.68 23.92 -4.92
N MET A 181 4.57 24.82 -4.16
CA MET A 181 5.11 26.19 -4.15
C MET A 181 4.40 27.21 -5.07
N THR A 182 3.76 26.82 -6.14
CA THR A 182 3.16 27.78 -7.10
C THR A 182 1.64 27.75 -7.13
N ASN A 183 1.02 26.70 -6.58
CA ASN A 183 -0.43 26.44 -6.59
C ASN A 183 -1.05 26.35 -8.00
N TYR A 184 -0.25 26.21 -9.06
CA TYR A 184 -0.80 25.95 -10.38
C TYR A 184 -1.24 24.50 -10.49
N THR A 185 -2.48 24.32 -10.90
CA THR A 185 -3.09 23.00 -11.08
C THR A 185 -2.69 22.39 -12.42
N CYS A 186 -2.72 21.07 -12.47
CA CYS A 186 -2.43 20.25 -13.65
C CYS A 186 -3.27 18.96 -13.61
N SER A 187 -3.18 18.15 -14.65
CA SER A 187 -3.89 16.88 -14.74
C SER A 187 -2.90 15.71 -14.79
N LEU A 188 -3.12 14.70 -13.96
CA LEU A 188 -2.32 13.48 -13.92
C LEU A 188 -2.91 12.45 -14.89
N ARG A 189 -2.08 11.82 -15.70
CA ARG A 189 -2.46 10.74 -16.62
C ARG A 189 -1.36 9.70 -16.72
N TRP A 190 -1.73 8.43 -16.69
CA TRP A 190 -0.80 7.35 -16.96
C TRP A 190 -1.00 6.83 -18.39
N ASN A 191 0.08 6.73 -19.14
CA ASN A 191 0.06 6.32 -20.55
C ASN A 191 0.25 4.81 -20.77
N GLY A 192 0.40 4.01 -19.72
CA GLY A 192 0.61 2.56 -19.80
C GLY A 192 2.05 2.11 -20.05
N ASN A 193 3.01 3.03 -20.22
CA ASN A 193 4.36 2.68 -20.67
C ASN A 193 5.31 2.27 -19.52
N SER A 194 5.14 2.82 -18.32
CA SER A 194 6.09 2.60 -17.22
C SER A 194 5.37 2.61 -15.87
N PRO A 195 5.59 1.62 -15.01
CA PRO A 195 5.00 1.60 -13.67
C PRO A 195 5.61 2.62 -12.69
N SER A 196 6.69 3.27 -13.08
CA SER A 196 7.42 4.26 -12.26
C SER A 196 7.24 5.71 -12.72
N HIS A 197 6.52 5.95 -13.82
CA HIS A 197 6.33 7.29 -14.37
C HIS A 197 4.87 7.56 -14.71
N VAL A 198 4.47 8.82 -14.51
CA VAL A 198 3.15 9.35 -14.87
C VAL A 198 3.33 10.63 -15.65
N ASP A 199 2.49 10.86 -16.63
CA ASP A 199 2.49 12.10 -17.39
C ASP A 199 1.61 13.14 -16.68
N VAL A 200 2.07 14.38 -16.71
CA VAL A 200 1.35 15.56 -16.26
C VAL A 200 1.08 16.44 -17.45
N VAL A 201 -0.16 16.82 -17.63
CA VAL A 201 -0.60 17.67 -18.73
C VAL A 201 -1.29 18.92 -18.21
N ASP A 202 -1.49 19.90 -19.10
CA ASP A 202 -2.21 21.13 -18.81
C ASP A 202 -1.57 22.00 -17.71
N ILE A 203 -0.24 21.95 -17.57
CA ILE A 203 0.49 22.86 -16.69
C ILE A 203 0.50 24.26 -17.34
N SER A 204 0.03 25.26 -16.61
CA SER A 204 0.04 26.64 -17.08
C SER A 204 1.43 27.12 -17.50
N THR A 205 1.53 27.89 -18.59
CA THR A 205 2.78 28.50 -19.03
C THR A 205 3.37 29.47 -18.00
N TYR A 206 2.57 29.96 -17.07
CA TYR A 206 3.01 30.84 -15.98
C TYR A 206 3.59 30.07 -14.79
N ALA A 207 3.44 28.74 -14.76
CA ALA A 207 3.84 27.92 -13.63
C ALA A 207 5.36 27.74 -13.51
N GLN A 208 6.11 27.92 -14.61
CA GLN A 208 7.57 27.75 -14.68
C GLN A 208 8.04 26.45 -14.01
N PRO A 209 7.66 25.28 -14.56
CA PRO A 209 8.07 24.00 -13.98
C PRO A 209 9.59 23.85 -14.01
N GLU A 210 10.15 23.20 -12.98
CA GLU A 210 11.58 22.88 -12.87
C GLU A 210 11.77 21.39 -12.65
N GLU A 211 12.91 20.84 -13.10
CA GLU A 211 13.28 19.45 -12.80
C GLU A 211 13.47 19.25 -11.29
N GLY A 212 12.98 18.14 -10.78
CA GLY A 212 12.96 17.84 -9.34
C GLY A 212 11.81 18.48 -8.56
N MET A 213 11.02 19.37 -9.16
CA MET A 213 9.87 19.98 -8.48
C MET A 213 8.82 18.92 -8.14
N PRO A 214 8.33 18.85 -6.87
CA PRO A 214 7.30 17.92 -6.48
C PRO A 214 5.93 18.35 -7.01
N ILE A 215 5.13 17.38 -7.41
CA ILE A 215 3.71 17.53 -7.72
C ILE A 215 2.91 16.87 -6.61
N GLU A 216 1.99 17.63 -6.02
CA GLU A 216 1.04 17.16 -5.03
C GLU A 216 -0.27 16.73 -5.69
N ALA A 217 -0.94 15.76 -5.11
CA ALA A 217 -2.29 15.38 -5.49
C ALA A 217 -3.26 16.51 -5.12
N TRP A 218 -4.09 16.90 -6.07
CA TRP A 218 -5.12 17.92 -5.87
C TRP A 218 -6.50 17.28 -6.00
N SER A 219 -7.05 16.90 -4.88
CA SER A 219 -8.36 16.24 -4.82
C SER A 219 -8.97 16.43 -3.43
N GLU A 220 -10.26 16.62 -3.40
CA GLU A 220 -11.07 16.66 -2.17
C GLU A 220 -11.09 15.34 -1.39
N ARG A 221 -10.59 14.24 -1.97
CA ARG A 221 -10.45 12.93 -1.31
C ARG A 221 -9.24 12.83 -0.40
N LEU A 222 -8.30 13.75 -0.54
CA LEU A 222 -6.97 13.64 0.06
C LEU A 222 -6.61 14.91 0.83
N PRO A 223 -5.86 14.80 1.93
CA PRO A 223 -5.29 15.94 2.59
C PRO A 223 -4.24 16.61 1.70
N LYS A 224 -3.98 17.88 1.95
CA LYS A 224 -2.90 18.61 1.27
C LYS A 224 -1.53 18.01 1.60
N GLY A 225 -0.58 18.14 0.67
CA GLY A 225 0.78 17.66 0.85
C GLY A 225 0.98 16.17 0.53
N VAL A 226 0.01 15.51 -0.14
CA VAL A 226 0.20 14.16 -0.68
C VAL A 226 0.99 14.26 -1.97
N ILE A 227 2.21 13.70 -1.97
CA ILE A 227 3.13 13.77 -3.11
C ILE A 227 2.80 12.68 -4.12
N VAL A 228 2.68 13.04 -5.38
CA VAL A 228 2.57 12.10 -6.51
C VAL A 228 3.95 11.65 -6.98
N GLY A 229 4.83 12.61 -7.17
CA GLY A 229 6.16 12.37 -7.69
C GLY A 229 6.90 13.68 -7.95
N HIS A 230 8.02 13.58 -8.64
CA HIS A 230 8.88 14.70 -8.96
C HIS A 230 9.03 14.82 -10.47
N ILE A 231 9.05 16.03 -10.98
CA ILE A 231 9.27 16.32 -12.41
C ILE A 231 10.66 15.82 -12.82
N GLU A 232 10.69 14.90 -13.78
CA GLU A 232 11.93 14.40 -14.37
C GLU A 232 12.29 15.18 -15.62
N THR A 233 11.32 15.44 -16.48
CA THR A 233 11.45 16.25 -17.71
C THR A 233 10.16 17.00 -17.95
N PHE A 234 10.28 18.14 -18.64
CA PHE A 234 9.10 18.90 -19.08
C PHE A 234 9.35 19.55 -20.43
N GLU A 235 8.28 19.77 -21.17
CA GLU A 235 8.30 20.39 -22.49
C GLU A 235 7.03 21.19 -22.75
N HIS A 236 7.08 22.13 -23.68
CA HIS A 236 5.86 22.76 -24.18
C HIS A 236 5.02 21.76 -24.97
N ASN A 237 3.71 21.82 -24.82
CA ASN A 237 2.81 21.11 -25.73
C ASN A 237 2.97 21.62 -27.16
N ALA A 238 2.50 20.86 -28.16
CA ALA A 238 2.66 21.20 -29.60
C ALA A 238 2.10 22.61 -29.95
N ALA A 239 1.08 23.08 -29.24
CA ALA A 239 0.47 24.39 -29.43
C ALA A 239 1.17 25.51 -28.66
N LYS A 240 2.16 25.21 -27.81
CA LYS A 240 2.85 26.14 -26.88
C LYS A 240 1.90 26.90 -25.94
N THR A 241 0.77 26.33 -25.62
CA THR A 241 -0.24 26.90 -24.74
C THR A 241 -0.16 26.40 -23.31
N ALA A 242 0.54 25.28 -23.09
CA ALA A 242 0.75 24.68 -21.78
C ALA A 242 2.07 23.89 -21.78
N TYR A 243 2.55 23.53 -20.59
CA TYR A 243 3.61 22.53 -20.44
C TYR A 243 3.00 21.14 -20.21
N SER A 244 3.72 20.14 -20.69
CA SER A 244 3.56 18.75 -20.30
C SER A 244 4.84 18.30 -19.59
N ALA A 245 4.72 17.48 -18.57
CA ALA A 245 5.85 16.99 -17.81
C ALA A 245 5.73 15.47 -17.61
N ARG A 246 6.89 14.83 -17.48
CA ARG A 246 7.00 13.44 -17.04
C ARG A 246 7.40 13.42 -15.57
N LEU A 247 6.59 12.78 -14.75
CA LEU A 247 6.86 12.59 -13.35
C LEU A 247 7.48 11.23 -13.10
N ARG A 248 8.50 11.18 -12.28
CA ARG A 248 8.92 9.99 -11.58
C ARG A 248 8.09 9.86 -10.31
N LEU A 249 7.37 8.75 -10.17
CA LEU A 249 6.54 8.49 -8.99
C LEU A 249 7.38 8.46 -7.71
N ALA A 250 6.83 9.00 -6.63
CA ALA A 250 7.43 8.93 -5.30
C ALA A 250 7.27 7.52 -4.67
N VAL A 251 6.36 6.71 -5.20
CA VAL A 251 6.07 5.34 -4.73
C VAL A 251 6.65 4.32 -5.70
N ASP A 252 7.35 3.33 -5.17
CA ASP A 252 7.62 2.09 -5.89
C ASP A 252 6.41 1.17 -5.81
N MET A 253 5.61 1.15 -6.89
CA MET A 253 4.41 0.33 -6.96
C MET A 253 4.70 -1.17 -6.89
N SER A 254 5.93 -1.62 -7.20
CA SER A 254 6.29 -3.05 -7.15
C SER A 254 6.60 -3.56 -5.74
N ALA A 255 6.89 -2.66 -4.81
CA ALA A 255 7.27 -2.98 -3.44
C ALA A 255 6.21 -2.55 -2.40
N LEU A 256 4.99 -2.24 -2.86
CA LEU A 256 3.92 -1.76 -2.00
C LEU A 256 3.34 -2.90 -1.14
N ASP A 257 3.41 -2.77 0.19
CA ASP A 257 2.89 -3.75 1.16
C ASP A 257 1.86 -3.12 2.09
N ASN A 258 2.18 -2.01 2.74
CA ASN A 258 1.31 -1.32 3.69
C ASN A 258 0.92 0.05 3.17
N VAL A 259 -0.36 0.39 3.32
CA VAL A 259 -0.94 1.64 2.86
C VAL A 259 -1.87 2.22 3.93
N LEU A 260 -2.19 3.49 3.80
CA LEU A 260 -3.22 4.18 4.54
C LEU A 260 -4.38 4.51 3.60
N ILE A 261 -5.59 4.06 3.95
CA ILE A 261 -6.82 4.50 3.29
C ILE A 261 -7.28 5.75 4.02
N VAL A 262 -7.58 6.79 3.29
CA VAL A 262 -7.93 8.12 3.83
C VAL A 262 -9.38 8.42 3.51
N GLU A 263 -10.17 8.68 4.53
CA GLU A 263 -11.55 9.18 4.42
C GLU A 263 -11.55 10.69 4.68
N ASN A 264 -12.07 11.46 3.75
CA ASN A 264 -12.51 12.81 4.02
C ASN A 264 -13.95 12.74 4.53
N THR A 265 -14.21 13.15 5.78
CA THR A 265 -15.54 13.08 6.42
C THR A 265 -16.57 13.98 5.74
N HIS A 266 -16.13 15.05 5.07
CA HIS A 266 -16.97 15.99 4.35
C HIS A 266 -17.13 15.66 2.84
N TYR A 267 -16.50 14.60 2.35
CA TYR A 267 -16.51 14.25 0.91
C TYR A 267 -17.92 14.09 0.35
N GLY A 268 -18.84 13.45 1.08
CA GLY A 268 -20.21 13.24 0.64
C GLY A 268 -21.02 14.54 0.42
N GLU A 269 -20.76 15.56 1.22
CA GLU A 269 -21.35 16.88 1.06
C GLU A 269 -20.81 17.59 -0.19
N ILE A 270 -19.48 17.56 -0.37
CA ILE A 270 -18.80 18.13 -1.55
C ILE A 270 -19.31 17.46 -2.83
N GLU A 271 -19.37 16.13 -2.87
CA GLU A 271 -19.84 15.34 -4.02
C GLU A 271 -21.29 15.70 -4.38
N THR A 272 -22.15 15.86 -3.37
CA THR A 272 -23.55 16.26 -3.57
C THR A 272 -23.66 17.66 -4.18
N LEU A 273 -22.87 18.61 -3.69
CA LEU A 273 -22.84 19.97 -4.23
C LEU A 273 -22.34 20.01 -5.68
N MET A 274 -21.28 19.28 -6.00
CA MET A 274 -20.73 19.19 -7.36
C MET A 274 -21.72 18.54 -8.33
N GLY A 275 -22.37 17.43 -7.94
CA GLY A 275 -23.38 16.75 -8.74
C GLY A 275 -24.60 17.62 -9.05
N ASN A 276 -25.00 18.48 -8.11
CA ASN A 276 -26.09 19.46 -8.33
C ASN A 276 -25.73 20.53 -9.39
N ILE A 277 -24.47 20.98 -9.41
CA ILE A 277 -23.98 21.96 -10.39
C ILE A 277 -23.91 21.31 -11.79
N GLU A 278 -23.40 20.11 -11.91
CA GLU A 278 -23.31 19.39 -13.19
C GLU A 278 -24.69 19.12 -13.80
N SER A 279 -25.67 18.75 -12.97
CA SER A 279 -27.05 18.52 -13.41
C SER A 279 -27.72 19.80 -13.90
N GLN A 280 -27.47 20.95 -13.28
CA GLN A 280 -27.96 22.25 -13.71
C GLN A 280 -27.34 22.71 -15.04
N THR A 281 -26.03 22.50 -15.21
CA THR A 281 -25.30 22.86 -16.42
C THR A 281 -25.72 22.00 -17.63
N SER A 282 -25.95 20.70 -17.39
CA SER A 282 -26.45 19.77 -18.41
C SER A 282 -27.88 20.11 -18.88
N ASN A 283 -28.74 20.57 -17.99
CA ASN A 283 -30.10 20.99 -18.33
C ASN A 283 -30.12 22.35 -19.08
N SER A 284 -29.20 23.25 -18.78
CA SER A 284 -29.03 24.52 -19.47
C SER A 284 -28.59 24.36 -20.93
N ASN A 285 -27.72 23.40 -21.20
CA ASN A 285 -27.25 23.11 -22.57
C ASN A 285 -28.23 22.29 -23.43
N LYS A 286 -29.29 21.72 -22.83
CA LYS A 286 -30.39 21.05 -23.60
C LYS A 286 -31.51 21.99 -23.97
N SER A 287 -31.52 23.22 -23.48
CA SER A 287 -32.55 24.22 -23.74
C SER A 287 -32.14 25.32 -24.76
N LEU A 288 -30.94 25.17 -25.35
CA LEU A 288 -30.43 25.94 -26.50
C LEU A 288 -30.38 25.06 -27.76
#